data_2b34c2f1d291efcd4833991fbf28bd5a
#
_entry.id   2b34c2f1d291efcd4833991fbf28bd5a
#
_cell.length_a   1.000
_cell.length_b   1.000
_cell.length_c   1.000
_cell.angle_alpha   90.00
_cell.angle_beta   90.00
_cell.angle_gamma   90.00
#
_symmetry.space_group_name_H-M   'P 1'
#
loop_
_entity.id
_entity.type
_entity.pdbx_description
1 polymer ?
#
loop_
_entity_poly.entity_id
_entity_poly.type
_entity_poly.pdbx_seq_one_letter_code
_entity_poly.pdbx_strand_id
1 'polypeptide(L)'
;MARRSSRRHSVQGATRAPRRNQSQARPGPRRVKRWKSSHIAVAGGLAVVALAFLFLLVRSAQYSPPPAPPPTDFTLVAYQGHHVLGGDQVRFSHVLGKGKPVVLNFWAGACAPCSQEMPGLQRIADQYRRRVIFVGVDVGPFVGMGTHDDATRLLKQLGIRYPAAYAVDTTPLTLYVQGMPTTVVFDARGQVVTKVTGTITETELQQALGKALGE
;
A
#
# COMPACT_ATOMS: atom_id res chain seq x y z
N MET A 1 -88.51 -48.79 31.03
CA MET A 1 -89.69 -48.25 31.66
C MET A 1 -89.82 -46.82 31.10
N ALA A 2 -90.70 -46.66 30.17
CA ALA A 2 -92.09 -46.11 30.34
C ALA A 2 -91.93 -44.56 30.49
N ARG A 3 -92.55 -43.78 29.76
CA ARG A 3 -93.70 -43.66 28.88
C ARG A 3 -93.87 -42.10 28.64
N ARG A 4 -94.15 -41.77 27.41
CA ARG A 4 -95.37 -41.17 26.93
C ARG A 4 -95.65 -39.74 27.51
N SER A 5 -96.11 -38.81 26.83
CA SER A 5 -97.21 -38.65 25.88
C SER A 5 -97.40 -37.16 25.66
N SER A 6 -97.57 -36.65 24.52
CA SER A 6 -98.77 -36.55 23.72
C SER A 6 -99.53 -35.23 23.82
N ARG A 7 -99.80 -34.70 22.64
CA ARG A 7 -101.02 -33.97 22.19
C ARG A 7 -101.07 -32.49 22.43
N ARG A 8 -101.47 -31.75 21.58
CA ARG A 8 -102.27 -31.64 20.34
C ARG A 8 -102.90 -30.24 20.33
N HIS A 9 -103.21 -29.80 19.14
CA HIS A 9 -104.26 -28.92 18.63
C HIS A 9 -104.08 -27.42 18.88
N SER A 10 -104.42 -26.59 18.07
CA SER A 10 -104.93 -26.47 16.70
C SER A 10 -105.20 -24.99 16.44
N VAL A 11 -105.01 -24.61 15.26
CA VAL A 11 -105.96 -24.03 14.30
C VAL A 11 -106.05 -22.48 14.21
N GLN A 12 -105.77 -22.03 13.03
CA GLN A 12 -106.40 -21.01 12.21
C GLN A 12 -106.25 -19.49 12.51
N GLY A 13 -105.89 -18.81 11.47
CA GLY A 13 -106.25 -17.44 11.26
C GLY A 13 -105.39 -16.76 10.19
N ALA A 14 -105.89 -16.82 8.98
CA ALA A 14 -105.36 -16.15 7.82
C ALA A 14 -105.45 -14.64 7.93
N THR A 15 -104.50 -13.89 7.47
CA THR A 15 -104.73 -12.74 6.61
C THR A 15 -103.50 -12.35 5.82
N ARG A 16 -103.77 -12.15 4.57
CA ARG A 16 -102.90 -11.82 3.46
C ARG A 16 -102.56 -10.34 3.44
N ALA A 17 -101.28 -9.94 3.18
CA ALA A 17 -100.91 -8.77 2.39
C ALA A 17 -99.42 -8.48 2.53
N PRO A 18 -98.75 -7.65 1.70
CA PRO A 18 -98.26 -8.07 0.42
C PRO A 18 -96.68 -8.10 0.38
N ARG A 19 -96.14 -8.76 -0.59
CA ARG A 19 -94.72 -8.87 -0.88
C ARG A 19 -94.07 -7.49 -1.12
N ARG A 20 -93.18 -7.12 -0.28
CA ARG A 20 -92.18 -6.09 -0.57
C ARG A 20 -90.89 -6.76 -0.99
N ASN A 21 -90.63 -6.65 -2.28
CA ASN A 21 -89.42 -7.10 -2.93
C ASN A 21 -88.23 -6.27 -2.47
N GLN A 22 -87.39 -6.83 -1.58
CA GLN A 22 -86.12 -6.23 -1.22
C GLN A 22 -85.04 -6.98 -2.03
N SER A 23 -84.69 -6.32 -3.10
CA SER A 23 -83.47 -6.67 -3.83
C SER A 23 -82.27 -6.51 -2.92
N GLN A 24 -81.70 -7.64 -2.48
CA GLN A 24 -80.45 -7.66 -1.78
C GLN A 24 -79.34 -7.34 -2.82
N ALA A 25 -78.84 -6.13 -2.75
CA ALA A 25 -77.64 -5.71 -3.43
C ALA A 25 -76.47 -6.52 -2.90
N ARG A 26 -75.87 -7.38 -3.74
CA ARG A 26 -74.60 -8.06 -3.46
C ARG A 26 -73.49 -6.99 -3.32
N PRO A 27 -72.71 -6.97 -2.26
CA PRO A 27 -71.54 -6.10 -2.20
C PRO A 27 -70.55 -6.51 -3.27
N GLY A 28 -70.24 -5.58 -4.18
CA GLY A 28 -69.22 -5.78 -5.22
C GLY A 28 -67.82 -5.99 -4.60
N PRO A 29 -66.90 -6.61 -5.33
CA PRO A 29 -65.55 -6.88 -4.84
C PRO A 29 -64.86 -5.56 -4.52
N ARG A 30 -64.43 -5.40 -3.26
CA ARG A 30 -63.59 -4.31 -2.82
C ARG A 30 -62.29 -4.34 -3.62
N ARG A 31 -62.12 -3.39 -4.53
CA ARG A 31 -60.82 -3.11 -5.20
C ARG A 31 -59.82 -2.74 -4.11
N VAL A 32 -59.04 -3.73 -3.70
CA VAL A 32 -57.81 -3.48 -2.92
C VAL A 32 -56.87 -2.70 -3.83
N LYS A 33 -56.68 -1.41 -3.54
CA LYS A 33 -55.64 -0.60 -4.20
C LYS A 33 -54.26 -1.25 -3.90
N ARG A 34 -53.77 -2.11 -4.80
CA ARG A 34 -52.35 -2.53 -4.86
C ARG A 34 -51.53 -1.32 -5.27
N TRP A 35 -51.33 -0.40 -4.35
CA TRP A 35 -50.49 0.74 -4.57
C TRP A 35 -49.38 0.74 -3.50
N LYS A 36 -48.13 0.83 -3.96
CA LYS A 36 -46.92 1.20 -3.23
C LYS A 36 -45.86 0.12 -2.93
N SER A 37 -45.91 -1.11 -3.39
CA SER A 37 -44.76 -2.02 -3.17
C SER A 37 -43.67 -1.91 -4.26
N SER A 38 -43.99 -1.48 -5.48
CA SER A 38 -43.00 -1.37 -6.57
C SER A 38 -42.08 -0.16 -6.46
N HIS A 39 -42.60 0.97 -5.94
CA HIS A 39 -41.78 2.19 -5.80
C HIS A 39 -40.77 2.09 -4.64
N ILE A 40 -41.08 1.37 -3.59
CA ILE A 40 -40.17 1.14 -2.44
C ILE A 40 -39.04 0.22 -2.84
N ALA A 41 -39.30 -0.83 -3.65
CA ALA A 41 -38.27 -1.73 -4.15
C ALA A 41 -37.32 -1.04 -5.12
N VAL A 42 -37.82 -0.16 -6.01
CA VAL A 42 -37.00 0.62 -6.93
C VAL A 42 -36.17 1.66 -6.19
N ALA A 43 -36.75 2.37 -5.23
CA ALA A 43 -36.02 3.35 -4.41
C ALA A 43 -34.94 2.70 -3.55
N GLY A 44 -35.18 1.51 -2.97
CA GLY A 44 -34.19 0.72 -2.24
C GLY A 44 -33.04 0.26 -3.12
N GLY A 45 -33.34 -0.20 -4.32
CA GLY A 45 -32.30 -0.60 -5.31
C GLY A 45 -31.41 0.55 -5.73
N LEU A 46 -31.99 1.73 -6.01
CA LEU A 46 -31.23 2.93 -6.36
C LEU A 46 -30.34 3.42 -5.20
N ALA A 47 -30.81 3.33 -3.96
CA ALA A 47 -30.03 3.71 -2.78
C ALA A 47 -28.82 2.77 -2.59
N VAL A 48 -28.99 1.47 -2.77
CA VAL A 48 -27.89 0.50 -2.68
C VAL A 48 -26.85 0.75 -3.78
N VAL A 49 -27.28 1.01 -5.02
CA VAL A 49 -26.37 1.33 -6.14
C VAL A 49 -25.63 2.65 -5.87
N ALA A 50 -26.31 3.67 -5.36
CA ALA A 50 -25.70 4.96 -5.00
C ALA A 50 -24.66 4.81 -3.87
N LEU A 51 -24.98 4.02 -2.83
CA LEU A 51 -24.05 3.74 -1.74
C LEU A 51 -22.83 2.92 -2.21
N ALA A 52 -23.05 1.91 -3.06
CA ALA A 52 -21.96 1.15 -3.65
C ALA A 52 -21.06 2.03 -4.55
N PHE A 53 -21.66 2.91 -5.33
CA PHE A 53 -20.93 3.87 -6.17
C PHE A 53 -20.15 4.88 -5.32
N LEU A 54 -20.78 5.43 -4.28
CA LEU A 54 -20.10 6.32 -3.32
C LEU A 54 -18.95 5.60 -2.60
N PHE A 55 -19.15 4.35 -2.18
CA PHE A 55 -18.09 3.52 -1.58
C PHE A 55 -16.92 3.29 -2.54
N LEU A 56 -17.21 3.01 -3.82
CA LEU A 56 -16.18 2.86 -4.85
C LEU A 56 -15.44 4.19 -5.10
N LEU A 57 -16.16 5.33 -5.14
CA LEU A 57 -15.54 6.65 -5.27
C LEU A 57 -14.65 7.00 -4.08
N VAL A 58 -15.10 6.72 -2.85
CA VAL A 58 -14.29 6.94 -1.63
C VAL A 58 -13.07 6.02 -1.63
N ARG A 59 -13.22 4.77 -2.03
CA ARG A 59 -12.11 3.84 -2.13
C ARG A 59 -11.11 4.22 -3.22
N SER A 60 -11.58 4.71 -4.36
CA SER A 60 -10.69 5.20 -5.44
C SER A 60 -9.95 6.49 -5.05
N ALA A 61 -10.59 7.35 -4.24
CA ALA A 61 -9.96 8.56 -3.71
C ALA A 61 -8.88 8.26 -2.64
N GLN A 62 -8.95 7.09 -1.98
CA GLN A 62 -7.94 6.63 -1.02
C GLN A 62 -6.83 5.77 -1.66
N TYR A 63 -6.98 5.40 -2.93
CA TYR A 63 -5.95 4.71 -3.67
C TYR A 63 -4.92 5.74 -4.15
N SER A 64 -3.91 5.99 -3.30
CA SER A 64 -2.68 6.59 -3.78
C SER A 64 -1.90 5.47 -4.47
N PRO A 65 -1.70 5.53 -5.80
CA PRO A 65 -0.82 4.57 -6.46
C PRO A 65 0.54 4.64 -5.77
N PRO A 66 1.24 3.50 -5.62
CA PRO A 66 2.61 3.52 -5.12
C PRO A 66 3.39 4.55 -5.96
N PRO A 67 4.27 5.36 -5.34
CA PRO A 67 5.08 6.32 -6.07
C PRO A 67 5.74 5.57 -7.23
N ALA A 68 5.65 6.16 -8.43
CA ALA A 68 6.32 5.61 -9.60
C ALA A 68 7.79 5.36 -9.23
N PRO A 69 8.37 4.21 -9.60
CA PRO A 69 9.79 3.98 -9.34
C PRO A 69 10.56 5.17 -9.92
N PRO A 70 11.58 5.66 -9.21
CA PRO A 70 12.40 6.75 -9.73
C PRO A 70 12.81 6.38 -11.15
N PRO A 71 12.83 7.32 -12.11
CA PRO A 71 13.07 7.06 -13.53
C PRO A 71 14.40 6.35 -13.82
N THR A 72 15.09 5.88 -12.84
CA THR A 72 16.49 5.55 -12.78
C THR A 72 16.76 4.39 -11.84
N ASP A 73 16.06 3.31 -12.08
CA ASP A 73 16.26 2.06 -11.37
C ASP A 73 17.38 1.25 -12.03
N PHE A 74 18.29 0.71 -11.24
CA PHE A 74 19.44 -0.06 -11.68
C PHE A 74 19.58 -1.35 -10.89
N THR A 75 20.36 -2.29 -11.44
CA THR A 75 20.57 -3.59 -10.81
C THR A 75 21.86 -3.57 -10.00
N LEU A 76 21.77 -4.13 -8.80
CA LEU A 76 22.86 -4.34 -7.85
C LEU A 76 23.14 -5.83 -7.72
N VAL A 77 24.42 -6.19 -7.69
CA VAL A 77 24.89 -7.54 -7.31
C VAL A 77 25.66 -7.41 -6.00
N ALA A 78 25.22 -8.14 -4.99
CA ALA A 78 25.71 -8.00 -3.63
C ALA A 78 27.10 -8.62 -3.46
N TYR A 79 28.02 -7.88 -2.85
CA TYR A 79 29.23 -8.42 -2.23
C TYR A 79 28.91 -8.99 -0.83
N GLN A 80 28.05 -8.29 -0.09
CA GLN A 80 27.64 -8.64 1.27
C GLN A 80 26.31 -8.00 1.65
N GLY A 81 25.67 -8.51 2.72
CA GLY A 81 24.40 -7.98 3.19
C GLY A 81 23.19 -8.45 2.38
N HIS A 82 23.28 -9.58 1.70
CA HIS A 82 22.27 -10.19 0.83
C HIS A 82 20.86 -10.21 1.48
N HIS A 83 20.78 -10.55 2.76
CA HIS A 83 19.50 -10.61 3.51
C HIS A 83 18.87 -9.22 3.71
N VAL A 84 19.68 -8.16 3.81
CA VAL A 84 19.17 -6.77 3.91
C VAL A 84 18.74 -6.27 2.55
N LEU A 85 19.53 -6.55 1.52
CA LEU A 85 19.21 -6.16 0.14
C LEU A 85 17.97 -6.89 -0.39
N GLY A 86 17.82 -8.18 -0.07
CA GLY A 86 16.73 -9.03 -0.51
C GLY A 86 17.13 -10.10 -1.50
N GLY A 87 18.45 -10.33 -1.67
CA GLY A 87 19.01 -11.36 -2.54
C GLY A 87 20.41 -11.03 -3.02
N ASP A 88 20.97 -11.91 -3.87
CA ASP A 88 22.29 -11.74 -4.46
C ASP A 88 22.29 -10.69 -5.56
N GLN A 89 21.18 -10.61 -6.31
CA GLN A 89 20.95 -9.61 -7.35
C GLN A 89 19.59 -8.97 -7.13
N VAL A 90 19.56 -7.64 -7.04
CA VAL A 90 18.34 -6.90 -6.72
C VAL A 90 18.24 -5.61 -7.53
N ARG A 91 17.01 -5.15 -7.77
CA ARG A 91 16.76 -3.80 -8.26
C ARG A 91 16.84 -2.80 -7.11
N PHE A 92 17.48 -1.65 -7.33
CA PHE A 92 17.60 -0.62 -6.29
C PHE A 92 16.23 -0.11 -5.82
N SER A 93 15.24 -0.02 -6.72
CA SER A 93 13.84 0.28 -6.37
C SER A 93 13.27 -0.68 -5.32
N HIS A 94 13.70 -1.93 -5.32
CA HIS A 94 13.29 -2.92 -4.31
C HIS A 94 13.86 -2.59 -2.92
N VAL A 95 15.06 -2.03 -2.87
CA VAL A 95 15.66 -1.56 -1.61
C VAL A 95 14.92 -0.34 -1.08
N LEU A 96 14.59 0.63 -1.94
CA LEU A 96 13.78 1.81 -1.60
C LEU A 96 12.38 1.44 -1.15
N GLY A 97 11.77 0.42 -1.77
CA GLY A 97 10.42 -0.06 -1.46
C GLY A 97 10.25 -0.69 -0.09
N LYS A 98 11.33 -0.83 0.72
CA LYS A 98 11.26 -1.42 2.08
C LYS A 98 10.69 -0.49 3.15
N GLY A 99 10.29 0.73 2.79
CA GLY A 99 9.64 1.67 3.70
C GLY A 99 10.55 2.21 4.81
N LYS A 100 11.87 2.21 4.58
CA LYS A 100 12.89 2.80 5.45
C LYS A 100 13.72 3.81 4.68
N PRO A 101 14.24 4.85 5.34
CA PRO A 101 15.28 5.68 4.76
C PRO A 101 16.46 4.86 4.28
N VAL A 102 17.08 5.28 3.17
CA VAL A 102 18.23 4.60 2.56
C VAL A 102 19.38 5.59 2.42
N VAL A 103 20.56 5.17 2.85
CA VAL A 103 21.84 5.82 2.52
C VAL A 103 22.48 5.02 1.41
N LEU A 104 22.66 5.65 0.25
CA LEU A 104 23.31 5.10 -0.92
C LEU A 104 24.65 5.81 -1.09
N ASN A 105 25.76 5.10 -0.87
CA ASN A 105 27.10 5.64 -1.02
C ASN A 105 27.79 4.99 -2.22
N PHE A 106 28.19 5.81 -3.18
CA PHE A 106 28.97 5.38 -4.35
C PHE A 106 30.46 5.52 -4.06
N TRP A 107 31.19 4.45 -4.24
CA TRP A 107 32.61 4.33 -3.95
C TRP A 107 33.34 3.46 -4.96
N ALA A 108 34.67 3.33 -4.82
CA ALA A 108 35.49 2.49 -5.69
C ALA A 108 36.68 1.92 -4.91
N GLY A 109 37.13 0.73 -5.31
CA GLY A 109 38.22 0.00 -4.64
C GLY A 109 39.55 0.72 -4.55
N ALA A 110 39.86 1.60 -5.51
CA ALA A 110 41.09 2.40 -5.57
C ALA A 110 40.83 3.92 -5.35
N CYS A 111 39.76 4.28 -4.64
CA CYS A 111 39.38 5.66 -4.34
C CYS A 111 39.85 6.05 -2.92
N ALA A 112 40.93 6.80 -2.80
CA ALA A 112 41.48 7.20 -1.51
C ALA A 112 40.51 8.01 -0.63
N PRO A 113 39.78 9.04 -1.12
CA PRO A 113 38.78 9.73 -0.29
C PRO A 113 37.61 8.84 0.12
N CYS A 114 37.22 7.84 -0.71
CA CYS A 114 36.19 6.87 -0.34
C CYS A 114 36.63 6.02 0.85
N SER A 115 37.87 5.50 0.83
CA SER A 115 38.40 4.67 1.92
C SER A 115 38.52 5.45 3.24
N GLN A 116 38.66 6.77 3.19
CA GLN A 116 38.74 7.63 4.39
C GLN A 116 37.37 7.81 5.06
N GLU A 117 36.29 7.94 4.30
CA GLU A 117 34.95 8.16 4.87
C GLU A 117 34.26 6.86 5.31
N MET A 118 34.52 5.72 4.66
CA MET A 118 33.81 4.46 4.88
C MET A 118 33.78 3.98 6.35
N PRO A 119 34.86 4.13 7.18
CA PRO A 119 34.78 3.78 8.58
C PRO A 119 33.79 4.66 9.38
N GLY A 120 33.63 5.93 9.04
CA GLY A 120 32.61 6.82 9.59
C GLY A 120 31.20 6.38 9.21
N LEU A 121 31.01 6.06 7.93
CA LEU A 121 29.73 5.51 7.45
C LEU A 121 29.39 4.20 8.19
N GLN A 122 30.39 3.34 8.47
CA GLN A 122 30.16 2.10 9.22
C GLN A 122 29.68 2.38 10.64
N ARG A 123 30.26 3.35 11.35
CA ARG A 123 29.81 3.71 12.71
C ARG A 123 28.37 4.19 12.70
N ILE A 124 28.00 5.05 11.77
CA ILE A 124 26.62 5.53 11.63
C ILE A 124 25.68 4.40 11.21
N ALA A 125 26.09 3.53 10.30
CA ALA A 125 25.31 2.36 9.92
C ALA A 125 25.00 1.45 11.11
N ASP A 126 25.95 1.22 12.03
CA ASP A 126 25.74 0.43 13.24
C ASP A 126 24.74 1.11 14.19
N GLN A 127 24.80 2.44 14.34
CA GLN A 127 23.88 3.20 15.19
C GLN A 127 22.44 3.14 14.65
N TYR A 128 22.27 3.26 13.33
CA TYR A 128 20.96 3.36 12.68
C TYR A 128 20.46 2.01 12.08
N ARG A 129 21.13 0.89 12.31
CA ARG A 129 20.88 -0.42 11.66
C ARG A 129 19.41 -0.90 11.65
N ARG A 130 18.60 -0.48 12.65
CA ARG A 130 17.18 -0.85 12.75
C ARG A 130 16.25 0.08 11.99
N ARG A 131 16.70 1.30 11.72
CA ARG A 131 15.88 2.41 11.22
C ARG A 131 16.22 2.79 9.79
N VAL A 132 17.45 2.57 9.35
CA VAL A 132 17.98 3.01 8.07
C VAL A 132 18.68 1.85 7.37
N ILE A 133 18.55 1.76 6.06
CA ILE A 133 19.27 0.82 5.21
C ILE A 133 20.49 1.56 4.64
N PHE A 134 21.69 1.02 4.85
CA PHE A 134 22.90 1.49 4.20
C PHE A 134 23.23 0.57 3.02
N VAL A 135 23.63 1.17 1.90
CA VAL A 135 24.10 0.43 0.71
C VAL A 135 25.31 1.14 0.14
N GLY A 136 26.46 0.49 0.18
CA GLY A 136 27.62 0.92 -0.57
C GLY A 136 27.58 0.34 -1.99
N VAL A 137 27.76 1.18 -3.01
CA VAL A 137 27.74 0.75 -4.41
C VAL A 137 29.11 1.01 -5.04
N ASP A 138 29.82 -0.07 -5.33
CA ASP A 138 31.05 -0.01 -6.09
C ASP A 138 30.77 0.32 -7.55
N VAL A 139 31.38 1.38 -8.03
CA VAL A 139 31.36 1.83 -9.42
C VAL A 139 32.78 1.92 -10.03
N GLY A 140 33.78 1.42 -9.28
CA GLY A 140 35.21 1.47 -9.65
C GLY A 140 35.52 1.01 -11.07
N PRO A 141 35.01 -0.14 -11.53
CA PRO A 141 35.22 -0.60 -12.89
C PRO A 141 34.77 0.36 -13.99
N PHE A 142 33.73 1.14 -13.74
CA PHE A 142 33.18 2.10 -14.70
C PHE A 142 33.96 3.43 -14.75
N VAL A 143 34.67 3.75 -13.66
CA VAL A 143 35.38 5.06 -13.53
C VAL A 143 36.88 4.88 -13.52
N GLY A 144 37.37 3.66 -13.79
CA GLY A 144 38.81 3.35 -13.82
C GLY A 144 39.51 3.42 -12.44
N MET A 145 38.75 3.21 -11.36
CA MET A 145 39.23 3.30 -9.97
C MET A 145 39.23 1.95 -9.26
N GLY A 146 39.73 0.91 -9.91
CA GLY A 146 39.84 -0.42 -9.32
C GLY A 146 38.86 -1.43 -9.90
N THR A 147 39.08 -2.67 -9.49
CA THR A 147 38.32 -3.86 -9.89
C THR A 147 37.36 -4.29 -8.76
N HIS A 148 36.50 -5.28 -9.01
CA HIS A 148 35.68 -5.91 -7.96
C HIS A 148 36.52 -6.60 -6.89
N ASP A 149 37.73 -7.10 -7.24
CA ASP A 149 38.68 -7.67 -6.28
C ASP A 149 39.26 -6.58 -5.38
N ASP A 150 39.61 -5.41 -5.94
CA ASP A 150 40.04 -4.26 -5.14
C ASP A 150 38.95 -3.80 -4.19
N ALA A 151 37.70 -3.74 -4.66
CA ALA A 151 36.53 -3.42 -3.83
C ALA A 151 36.35 -4.41 -2.67
N THR A 152 36.36 -5.71 -2.96
CA THR A 152 36.24 -6.77 -1.95
C THR A 152 37.38 -6.71 -0.93
N ARG A 153 38.60 -6.44 -1.37
CA ARG A 153 39.78 -6.28 -0.52
C ARG A 153 39.61 -5.07 0.41
N LEU A 154 39.18 -3.94 -0.13
CA LEU A 154 38.95 -2.72 0.64
C LEU A 154 37.89 -2.91 1.74
N LEU A 155 36.75 -3.54 1.42
CA LEU A 155 35.70 -3.85 2.40
C LEU A 155 36.24 -4.64 3.58
N LYS A 156 37.08 -5.66 3.32
CA LYS A 156 37.71 -6.47 4.36
C LYS A 156 38.72 -5.68 5.18
N GLN A 157 39.60 -4.90 4.52
CA GLN A 157 40.62 -4.09 5.20
C GLN A 157 40.03 -3.07 6.15
N LEU A 158 38.90 -2.44 5.76
CA LEU A 158 38.23 -1.44 6.58
C LEU A 158 37.20 -2.01 7.57
N GLY A 159 36.97 -3.33 7.54
CA GLY A 159 35.99 -3.98 8.41
C GLY A 159 34.55 -3.51 8.13
N ILE A 160 34.23 -3.20 6.88
CA ILE A 160 32.89 -2.75 6.49
C ILE A 160 31.90 -3.91 6.54
N ARG A 161 30.79 -3.70 7.23
CA ARG A 161 29.74 -4.71 7.47
C ARG A 161 28.37 -4.28 6.94
N TYR A 162 28.14 -3.00 6.64
CA TYR A 162 26.90 -2.59 5.99
C TYR A 162 26.80 -3.21 4.60
N PRO A 163 25.59 -3.42 4.06
CA PRO A 163 25.36 -3.95 2.72
C PRO A 163 26.19 -3.24 1.67
N ALA A 164 26.91 -4.01 0.86
CA ALA A 164 27.71 -3.50 -0.24
C ALA A 164 27.47 -4.35 -1.50
N ALA A 165 27.45 -3.69 -2.63
CA ALA A 165 27.12 -4.26 -3.93
C ALA A 165 27.91 -3.52 -5.02
N TYR A 166 27.91 -4.06 -6.25
CA TYR A 166 28.29 -3.31 -7.43
C TYR A 166 27.10 -3.11 -8.37
N ALA A 167 27.15 -2.05 -9.15
CA ALA A 167 26.17 -1.81 -10.21
C ALA A 167 26.55 -2.63 -11.46
N VAL A 168 25.57 -3.21 -12.15
CA VAL A 168 25.81 -4.01 -13.37
C VAL A 168 25.92 -3.16 -14.63
N ASP A 169 25.53 -1.89 -14.56
CA ASP A 169 25.54 -0.92 -15.66
C ASP A 169 25.91 0.47 -15.17
N THR A 170 26.08 1.41 -16.11
CA THR A 170 26.47 2.79 -15.83
C THR A 170 25.31 3.71 -15.43
N THR A 171 24.10 3.20 -15.29
CA THR A 171 22.92 4.00 -14.94
C THR A 171 23.11 4.84 -13.66
N PRO A 172 23.69 4.29 -12.55
CA PRO A 172 23.92 5.08 -11.34
C PRO A 172 24.85 6.27 -11.57
N LEU A 173 25.84 6.11 -12.44
CA LEU A 173 26.79 7.19 -12.76
C LEU A 173 26.08 8.37 -13.41
N THR A 174 25.26 8.10 -14.41
CA THR A 174 24.51 9.13 -15.12
C THR A 174 23.61 9.94 -14.20
N LEU A 175 23.09 9.30 -13.16
CA LEU A 175 22.05 9.86 -12.32
C LEU A 175 22.53 10.51 -11.05
N TYR A 176 23.50 9.90 -10.42
CA TYR A 176 23.89 10.27 -9.07
C TYR A 176 25.34 10.72 -8.96
N VAL A 177 26.24 10.18 -9.77
CA VAL A 177 27.69 10.34 -9.56
C VAL A 177 28.27 11.42 -10.46
N GLN A 178 28.57 12.57 -9.88
CA GLN A 178 29.32 13.67 -10.54
C GLN A 178 30.78 13.75 -10.07
N GLY A 179 31.14 12.96 -9.09
CA GLY A 179 32.46 12.86 -8.47
C GLY A 179 32.48 11.76 -7.42
N MET A 180 33.65 11.41 -6.91
CA MET A 180 33.83 10.30 -5.98
C MET A 180 34.45 10.76 -4.66
N PRO A 181 33.92 10.30 -3.52
CA PRO A 181 32.66 9.52 -3.37
C PRO A 181 31.42 10.39 -3.62
N THR A 182 30.25 9.74 -3.69
CA THR A 182 28.96 10.43 -3.68
C THR A 182 28.02 9.71 -2.73
N THR A 183 27.37 10.45 -1.83
CA THR A 183 26.36 9.93 -0.91
C THR A 183 25.01 10.55 -1.17
N VAL A 184 23.99 9.70 -1.34
CA VAL A 184 22.59 10.11 -1.51
C VAL A 184 21.77 9.53 -0.36
N VAL A 185 20.98 10.38 0.30
CA VAL A 185 20.09 9.98 1.39
C VAL A 185 18.65 10.08 0.88
N PHE A 186 17.91 8.99 1.00
CA PHE A 186 16.48 8.91 0.66
C PHE A 186 15.64 8.79 1.92
N ASP A 187 14.45 9.36 1.91
CA ASP A 187 13.44 9.14 2.94
C ASP A 187 12.76 7.76 2.77
N ALA A 188 11.86 7.41 3.69
CA ALA A 188 11.11 6.16 3.66
C ALA A 188 10.17 6.02 2.45
N ARG A 189 9.91 7.11 1.72
CA ARG A 189 9.11 7.13 0.48
C ARG A 189 9.98 7.03 -0.77
N GLY A 190 11.31 6.92 -0.60
CA GLY A 190 12.27 6.87 -1.71
C GLY A 190 12.54 8.25 -2.35
N GLN A 191 12.20 9.36 -1.66
CA GLN A 191 12.52 10.70 -2.15
C GLN A 191 13.92 11.11 -1.68
N VAL A 192 14.67 11.77 -2.56
CA VAL A 192 16.01 12.28 -2.23
C VAL A 192 15.88 13.44 -1.23
N VAL A 193 16.48 13.28 -0.06
CA VAL A 193 16.56 14.28 1.00
C VAL A 193 17.85 15.08 0.89
N THR A 194 18.96 14.41 0.59
CA THR A 194 20.30 15.02 0.54
C THR A 194 21.15 14.26 -0.48
N LYS A 195 21.94 14.99 -1.25
CA LYS A 195 23.01 14.47 -2.10
C LYS A 195 24.29 15.26 -1.85
N VAL A 196 25.37 14.54 -1.54
CA VAL A 196 26.69 15.11 -1.31
C VAL A 196 27.67 14.48 -2.30
N THR A 197 28.37 15.30 -3.08
CA THR A 197 29.49 14.88 -3.93
C THR A 197 30.80 15.25 -3.22
N GLY A 198 31.70 14.32 -3.09
CA GLY A 198 32.84 14.36 -2.18
C GLY A 198 32.55 13.67 -0.87
N THR A 199 33.50 13.69 0.05
CA THR A 199 33.39 13.04 1.36
C THR A 199 32.28 13.67 2.20
N ILE A 200 31.53 12.83 2.93
CA ILE A 200 30.52 13.28 3.90
C ILE A 200 31.04 13.01 5.31
N THR A 201 30.91 13.98 6.19
CA THR A 201 31.24 13.80 7.62
C THR A 201 30.12 13.06 8.35
N GLU A 202 30.44 12.47 9.50
CA GLU A 202 29.44 11.79 10.35
C GLU A 202 28.33 12.77 10.80
N THR A 203 28.69 14.00 11.12
CA THR A 203 27.72 15.04 11.53
C THR A 203 26.76 15.40 10.40
N GLU A 204 27.27 15.61 9.20
CA GLU A 204 26.44 15.92 8.02
C GLU A 204 25.50 14.75 7.71
N LEU A 205 26.00 13.51 7.78
CA LEU A 205 25.17 12.34 7.55
C LEU A 205 24.10 12.19 8.64
N GLN A 206 24.41 12.42 9.91
CA GLN A 206 23.41 12.41 10.99
C GLN A 206 22.32 13.46 10.80
N GLN A 207 22.70 14.68 10.37
CA GLN A 207 21.71 15.72 10.05
C GLN A 207 20.81 15.33 8.87
N ALA A 208 21.40 14.73 7.82
CA ALA A 208 20.63 14.21 6.68
C ALA A 208 19.67 13.10 7.09
N LEU A 209 20.11 12.20 7.99
CA LEU A 209 19.29 11.12 8.52
C LEU A 209 18.16 11.64 9.43
N GLY A 210 18.38 12.67 10.24
CA GLY A 210 17.32 13.32 11.01
C GLY A 210 16.18 13.78 10.09
N LYS A 211 16.52 14.51 9.01
CA LYS A 211 15.55 14.93 8.00
C LYS A 211 14.83 13.75 7.34
N ALA A 212 15.56 12.68 6.97
CA ALA A 212 14.99 11.51 6.31
C ALA A 212 14.05 10.71 7.23
N LEU A 213 14.26 10.79 8.54
CA LEU A 213 13.45 10.16 9.59
C LEU A 213 12.29 11.04 10.06
N GLY A 214 12.25 12.31 9.67
CA GLY A 214 11.22 13.27 10.09
C GLY A 214 11.43 13.79 11.52
N GLU A 215 12.70 13.87 11.97
CA GLU A 215 13.13 14.37 13.29
C GLU A 215 13.46 15.86 13.25
#